data_add4704fd2386f097526da8a6f8aa538
#
_entry.id   add4704fd2386f097526da8a6f8aa538
#
_cell.length_a   1.000
_cell.length_b   1.000
_cell.length_c   1.000
_cell.angle_alpha   90.00
_cell.angle_beta   90.00
_cell.angle_gamma   90.00
#
_symmetry.space_group_name_H-M   'P 1'
#
loop_
_entity.id
_entity.type
_entity.pdbx_description
1 polymer ?
#
loop_
_entity_poly.entity_id
_entity_poly.type
_entity_poly.pdbx_seq_one_letter_code
_entity_poly.pdbx_strand_id
1 'polypeptide(L)'
;AKAILPLVERTRKLGCKLGLYNHGGWGGEPANLVAVCKYLREHHKAKHVGIVYNLHHGHGHIADFKQSLKLMQPYLHCLNLNGMNEGAQPKILQLGRGKHEANMIATIRKSGYTGPIGILDHRSDTDTEIALRENLEGLKKVLELQVDK
;
A
#
# COMPACT_ATOMS: atom_id res chain seq x y z
N ALA A 1 -8.68 1.76 -17.60
CA ALA A 1 -7.41 1.76 -18.34
C ALA A 1 -7.37 2.84 -19.43
N LYS A 2 -8.34 2.89 -20.34
CA LYS A 2 -8.32 3.83 -21.50
C LYS A 2 -8.13 5.30 -21.08
N ALA A 3 -8.82 5.75 -20.05
CA ALA A 3 -8.75 7.15 -19.58
C ALA A 3 -7.35 7.61 -19.16
N ILE A 4 -6.47 6.69 -18.73
CA ILE A 4 -5.12 7.02 -18.28
C ILE A 4 -4.02 6.80 -19.32
N LEU A 5 -4.37 6.38 -20.56
CA LEU A 5 -3.39 6.14 -21.63
C LEU A 5 -2.49 7.35 -21.91
N PRO A 6 -2.99 8.59 -21.98
CA PRO A 6 -2.12 9.75 -22.16
C PRO A 6 -1.03 9.88 -21.08
N LEU A 7 -1.39 9.54 -19.83
CA LEU A 7 -0.46 9.54 -18.69
C LEU A 7 0.55 8.40 -18.80
N VAL A 8 0.10 7.22 -19.21
CA VAL A 8 0.97 6.05 -19.46
C VAL A 8 2.02 6.37 -20.51
N GLU A 9 1.64 7.00 -21.62
CA GLU A 9 2.58 7.40 -22.67
C GLU A 9 3.55 8.50 -22.20
N ARG A 10 3.04 9.48 -21.44
CA ARG A 10 3.89 10.56 -20.93
C ARG A 10 4.93 10.05 -19.95
N THR A 11 4.52 9.21 -19.00
CA THR A 11 5.44 8.62 -18.00
C THR A 11 6.46 7.69 -18.65
N ARG A 12 6.08 6.93 -19.68
CA ARG A 12 7.01 6.14 -20.48
C ARG A 12 8.11 6.99 -21.12
N LYS A 13 7.71 8.10 -21.78
CA LYS A 13 8.68 9.03 -22.42
C LYS A 13 9.63 9.65 -21.41
N LEU A 14 9.19 9.87 -20.19
CA LEU A 14 10.00 10.46 -19.11
C LEU A 14 10.82 9.41 -18.34
N GLY A 15 10.71 8.13 -18.65
CA GLY A 15 11.36 7.05 -17.88
C GLY A 15 10.82 6.89 -16.45
N CYS A 16 9.62 7.40 -16.17
CA CYS A 16 9.00 7.36 -14.84
C CYS A 16 8.12 6.12 -14.68
N LYS A 17 8.00 5.64 -13.44
CA LYS A 17 6.95 4.70 -13.05
C LYS A 17 5.63 5.45 -12.86
N LEU A 18 4.51 4.78 -13.19
CA LEU A 18 3.15 5.26 -12.92
C LEU A 18 2.51 4.34 -11.88
N GLY A 19 2.17 4.87 -10.71
CA GLY A 19 1.50 4.14 -9.64
C GLY A 19 -0.01 4.37 -9.65
N LEU A 20 -0.79 3.30 -9.71
CA LEU A 20 -2.23 3.33 -9.45
C LEU A 20 -2.45 3.27 -7.95
N TYR A 21 -3.19 4.23 -7.41
CA TYR A 21 -3.37 4.40 -5.97
C TYR A 21 -4.76 3.92 -5.52
N ASN A 22 -4.83 3.17 -4.42
CA ASN A 22 -6.09 2.60 -3.90
C ASN A 22 -6.89 3.62 -3.06
N HIS A 23 -7.44 4.64 -3.67
CA HIS A 23 -8.18 5.72 -2.98
C HIS A 23 -9.68 5.43 -2.75
N GLY A 24 -10.08 4.17 -2.65
CA GLY A 24 -11.46 3.77 -2.39
C GLY A 24 -12.31 3.61 -3.67
N GLY A 25 -13.56 3.19 -3.49
CA GLY A 25 -14.47 2.85 -4.55
C GLY A 25 -13.93 1.77 -5.48
N TRP A 26 -14.45 1.67 -6.69
CA TRP A 26 -14.02 0.67 -7.68
C TRP A 26 -12.50 0.71 -7.94
N GLY A 27 -11.93 1.91 -8.01
CA GLY A 27 -10.50 2.10 -8.27
C GLY A 27 -9.60 1.78 -7.08
N GLY A 28 -10.16 1.59 -5.90
CA GLY A 28 -9.43 1.21 -4.68
C GLY A 28 -9.32 -0.30 -4.48
N GLU A 29 -10.14 -1.08 -5.19
CA GLU A 29 -10.19 -2.54 -5.04
C GLU A 29 -8.93 -3.20 -5.63
N PRO A 30 -8.24 -4.08 -4.87
CA PRO A 30 -7.03 -4.77 -5.33
C PRO A 30 -7.20 -5.49 -6.66
N ALA A 31 -8.30 -6.21 -6.84
CA ALA A 31 -8.58 -6.96 -8.07
C ALA A 31 -8.74 -6.02 -9.29
N ASN A 32 -9.36 -4.86 -9.10
CA ASN A 32 -9.56 -3.89 -10.17
C ASN A 32 -8.24 -3.19 -10.56
N LEU A 33 -7.42 -2.83 -9.56
CA LEU A 33 -6.08 -2.28 -9.82
C LEU A 33 -5.22 -3.26 -10.61
N VAL A 34 -5.24 -4.53 -10.22
CA VAL A 34 -4.53 -5.61 -10.92
C VAL A 34 -5.05 -5.77 -12.34
N ALA A 35 -6.37 -5.77 -12.54
CA ALA A 35 -6.97 -5.88 -13.87
C ALA A 35 -6.54 -4.73 -14.80
N VAL A 36 -6.48 -3.49 -14.27
CA VAL A 36 -5.99 -2.33 -15.03
C VAL A 36 -4.51 -2.48 -15.37
N CYS A 37 -3.66 -2.86 -14.41
CA CYS A 37 -2.23 -3.08 -14.65
C CYS A 37 -2.02 -4.18 -15.69
N LYS A 38 -2.72 -5.31 -15.56
CA LYS A 38 -2.65 -6.43 -16.49
C LYS A 38 -3.01 -5.99 -17.91
N TYR A 39 -4.18 -5.35 -18.08
CA TYR A 39 -4.62 -4.81 -19.37
C TYR A 39 -3.56 -3.89 -20.01
N LEU A 40 -3.02 -2.94 -19.24
CA LEU A 40 -2.02 -1.99 -19.73
C LEU A 40 -0.71 -2.68 -20.12
N ARG A 41 -0.29 -3.71 -19.39
CA ARG A 41 0.92 -4.49 -19.73
C ARG A 41 0.73 -5.32 -20.98
N GLU A 42 -0.42 -5.98 -21.13
CA GLU A 42 -0.72 -6.87 -22.26
C GLU A 42 -0.97 -6.11 -23.55
N HIS A 43 -1.79 -5.04 -23.51
CA HIS A 43 -2.23 -4.34 -24.70
C HIS A 43 -1.42 -3.08 -25.05
N HIS A 44 -0.70 -2.51 -24.07
CA HIS A 44 0.05 -1.27 -24.26
C HIS A 44 1.53 -1.38 -23.89
N LYS A 45 2.05 -2.59 -23.61
CA LYS A 45 3.44 -2.84 -23.20
C LYS A 45 3.89 -1.96 -22.02
N ALA A 46 2.95 -1.58 -21.13
CA ALA A 46 3.16 -0.59 -20.07
C ALA A 46 3.69 -1.24 -18.78
N LYS A 47 4.87 -1.89 -18.84
CA LYS A 47 5.50 -2.53 -17.66
C LYS A 47 5.84 -1.57 -16.52
N HIS A 48 5.96 -0.26 -16.82
CA HIS A 48 6.23 0.80 -15.85
C HIS A 48 4.99 1.22 -15.04
N VAL A 49 3.81 0.69 -15.38
CA VAL A 49 2.58 0.90 -14.60
C VAL A 49 2.47 -0.20 -13.54
N GLY A 50 2.19 0.21 -12.31
CA GLY A 50 2.01 -0.68 -11.17
C GLY A 50 1.10 -0.07 -10.12
N ILE A 51 1.10 -0.64 -8.92
CA ILE A 51 0.21 -0.30 -7.82
C ILE A 51 1.02 0.34 -6.70
N VAL A 52 0.52 1.45 -6.16
CA VAL A 52 0.89 1.99 -4.85
C VAL A 52 -0.27 1.68 -3.91
N TYR A 53 -0.06 0.73 -3.01
CA TYR A 53 -1.12 0.29 -2.09
C TYR A 53 -0.90 0.89 -0.70
N ASN A 54 -1.87 1.66 -0.24
CA ASN A 54 -1.87 2.29 1.06
C ASN A 54 -2.82 1.55 2.00
N LEU A 55 -2.30 1.05 3.11
CA LEU A 55 -3.11 0.35 4.12
C LEU A 55 -4.24 1.22 4.66
N HIS A 56 -4.04 2.55 4.78
CA HIS A 56 -5.07 3.49 5.21
C HIS A 56 -6.37 3.39 4.40
N HIS A 57 -6.30 3.07 3.12
CA HIS A 57 -7.46 2.85 2.26
C HIS A 57 -7.82 1.36 2.12
N GLY A 58 -7.07 0.48 2.76
CA GLY A 58 -7.21 -0.97 2.71
C GLY A 58 -7.96 -1.60 3.88
N HIS A 59 -8.67 -0.82 4.72
CA HIS A 59 -9.36 -1.35 5.89
C HIS A 59 -10.40 -2.43 5.56
N GLY A 60 -11.06 -2.34 4.40
CA GLY A 60 -11.98 -3.37 3.92
C GLY A 60 -11.33 -4.71 3.61
N HIS A 61 -10.00 -4.74 3.49
CA HIS A 61 -9.22 -5.93 3.13
C HIS A 61 -8.33 -6.46 4.27
N ILE A 62 -8.60 -6.09 5.52
CA ILE A 62 -7.85 -6.61 6.67
C ILE A 62 -7.96 -8.14 6.75
N ALA A 63 -9.17 -8.68 6.61
CA ALA A 63 -9.44 -10.10 6.75
C ALA A 63 -8.81 -10.95 5.61
N ASP A 64 -8.79 -10.42 4.39
CA ASP A 64 -8.26 -11.09 3.19
C ASP A 64 -6.93 -10.50 2.69
N PHE A 65 -6.22 -9.73 3.53
CA PHE A 65 -5.01 -9.00 3.14
C PHE A 65 -3.95 -9.89 2.49
N LYS A 66 -3.77 -11.12 3.00
CA LYS A 66 -2.81 -12.07 2.44
C LYS A 66 -3.11 -12.41 0.98
N GLN A 67 -4.39 -12.61 0.66
CA GLN A 67 -4.85 -12.90 -0.71
C GLN A 67 -4.70 -11.67 -1.60
N SER A 68 -5.12 -10.52 -1.10
CA SER A 68 -5.01 -9.23 -1.79
C SER A 68 -3.55 -8.87 -2.08
N LEU A 69 -2.65 -9.07 -1.11
CA LEU A 69 -1.21 -8.86 -1.30
C LEU A 69 -0.64 -9.79 -2.37
N LYS A 70 -0.94 -11.10 -2.29
CA LYS A 70 -0.49 -12.08 -3.29
C LYS A 70 -0.95 -11.71 -4.70
N LEU A 71 -2.18 -11.24 -4.85
CA LEU A 71 -2.74 -10.80 -6.12
C LEU A 71 -2.02 -9.57 -6.68
N MET A 72 -1.76 -8.58 -5.83
CA MET A 72 -1.13 -7.31 -6.23
C MET A 72 0.39 -7.41 -6.41
N GLN A 73 1.05 -8.33 -5.73
CA GLN A 73 2.52 -8.36 -5.62
C GLN A 73 3.28 -8.27 -6.95
N PRO A 74 2.85 -8.92 -8.07
CA PRO A 74 3.52 -8.79 -9.37
C PRO A 74 3.45 -7.37 -9.97
N TYR A 75 2.60 -6.52 -9.43
CA TYR A 75 2.32 -5.17 -9.91
C TYR A 75 2.69 -4.09 -8.90
N LEU A 76 3.07 -4.45 -7.67
CA LEU A 76 3.37 -3.48 -6.63
C LEU A 76 4.62 -2.65 -6.95
N HIS A 77 4.45 -1.33 -6.85
CA HIS A 77 5.54 -0.36 -6.85
C HIS A 77 5.92 0.08 -5.45
N CYS A 78 4.93 0.19 -4.55
CA CYS A 78 5.14 0.62 -3.17
C CYS A 78 3.98 0.15 -2.30
N LEU A 79 4.27 -0.09 -1.02
CA LEU A 79 3.30 -0.24 0.05
C LEU A 79 3.45 0.91 1.03
N ASN A 80 2.35 1.51 1.50
CA ASN A 80 2.37 2.50 2.56
C ASN A 80 1.71 1.94 3.82
N LEU A 81 2.40 2.06 4.94
CA LEU A 81 1.98 1.55 6.24
C LEU A 81 1.36 2.64 7.10
N ASN A 82 0.43 2.26 7.94
CA ASN A 82 -0.16 3.01 9.04
C ASN A 82 -0.77 2.04 10.06
N GLY A 83 -1.22 2.54 11.21
CA GLY A 83 -1.97 1.73 12.17
C GLY A 83 -3.32 1.28 11.60
N MET A 84 -3.75 0.06 11.89
CA MET A 84 -4.91 -0.57 11.29
C MET A 84 -5.87 -1.14 12.33
N ASN A 85 -7.12 -0.66 12.31
CA ASN A 85 -8.21 -1.17 13.14
C ASN A 85 -9.40 -1.61 12.28
N GLU A 86 -10.20 -2.54 12.82
CA GLU A 86 -11.45 -2.97 12.19
C GLU A 86 -12.41 -1.80 11.98
N GLY A 87 -13.14 -1.85 10.86
CA GLY A 87 -14.13 -0.84 10.52
C GLY A 87 -13.56 0.57 10.38
N ALA A 88 -12.23 0.72 10.28
CA ALA A 88 -11.57 2.03 10.24
C ALA A 88 -11.95 2.91 11.46
N GLN A 89 -11.92 2.34 12.67
CA GLN A 89 -12.27 3.06 13.91
C GLN A 89 -11.14 2.97 14.96
N PRO A 90 -10.33 4.00 15.17
CA PRO A 90 -10.19 5.14 14.27
C PRO A 90 -9.48 4.77 12.96
N LYS A 91 -9.77 5.51 11.89
CA LYS A 91 -9.15 5.31 10.58
C LYS A 91 -7.72 5.85 10.52
N ILE A 92 -7.50 7.01 11.15
CA ILE A 92 -6.18 7.64 11.26
C ILE A 92 -5.55 7.17 12.55
N LEU A 93 -4.48 6.39 12.43
CA LEU A 93 -3.83 5.78 13.57
C LEU A 93 -2.34 5.61 13.30
N GLN A 94 -1.54 5.96 14.29
CA GLN A 94 -0.10 5.75 14.30
C GLN A 94 0.25 4.26 14.19
N LEU A 95 1.33 3.94 13.50
CA LEU A 95 1.91 2.59 13.47
C LEU A 95 2.21 2.06 14.87
N GLY A 96 1.92 0.80 15.11
CA GLY A 96 2.10 0.14 16.40
C GLY A 96 0.98 0.41 17.41
N ARG A 97 -0.06 1.13 17.02
CA ARG A 97 -1.22 1.43 17.87
C ARG A 97 -2.51 0.71 17.45
N GLY A 98 -2.53 0.12 16.26
CA GLY A 98 -3.68 -0.63 15.78
C GLY A 98 -3.65 -2.11 16.18
N LYS A 99 -4.75 -2.79 15.92
CA LYS A 99 -4.90 -4.22 16.24
C LYS A 99 -4.36 -5.14 15.14
N HIS A 100 -4.28 -4.68 13.90
CA HIS A 100 -4.09 -5.53 12.74
C HIS A 100 -2.78 -5.31 11.98
N GLU A 101 -2.16 -4.11 12.05
CA GLU A 101 -0.98 -3.82 11.26
C GLU A 101 0.21 -4.74 11.54
N ALA A 102 0.35 -5.23 12.77
CA ALA A 102 1.42 -6.16 13.12
C ALA A 102 1.31 -7.47 12.29
N ASN A 103 0.11 -8.03 12.15
CA ASN A 103 -0.14 -9.21 11.33
C ASN A 103 -0.01 -8.91 9.84
N MET A 104 -0.43 -7.72 9.40
CA MET A 104 -0.29 -7.30 8.00
C MET A 104 1.19 -7.11 7.64
N ILE A 105 2.00 -6.49 8.50
CA ILE A 105 3.44 -6.34 8.33
C ILE A 105 4.14 -7.70 8.31
N ALA A 106 3.77 -8.61 9.22
CA ALA A 106 4.28 -9.99 9.20
C ALA A 106 3.94 -10.70 7.89
N THR A 107 2.74 -10.48 7.35
CA THR A 107 2.32 -11.01 6.04
C THR A 107 3.17 -10.44 4.91
N ILE A 108 3.44 -9.13 4.92
CA ILE A 108 4.32 -8.48 3.92
C ILE A 108 5.73 -9.11 3.98
N ARG A 109 6.32 -9.26 5.17
CA ARG A 109 7.64 -9.88 5.34
C ARG A 109 7.69 -11.32 4.81
N LYS A 110 6.68 -12.12 5.13
CA LYS A 110 6.58 -13.53 4.69
C LYS A 110 6.27 -13.67 3.19
N SER A 111 5.77 -12.64 2.54
CA SER A 111 5.43 -12.67 1.11
C SER A 111 6.64 -12.63 0.18
N GLY A 112 7.82 -12.29 0.71
CA GLY A 112 9.02 -12.04 -0.09
C GLY A 112 8.99 -10.72 -0.86
N TYR A 113 8.11 -9.78 -0.52
CA TYR A 113 8.10 -8.44 -1.10
C TYR A 113 9.39 -7.68 -0.73
N THR A 114 10.09 -7.17 -1.73
CA THR A 114 11.36 -6.45 -1.58
C THR A 114 11.30 -5.01 -2.10
N GLY A 115 10.10 -4.56 -2.48
CA GLY A 115 9.90 -3.19 -2.97
C GLY A 115 9.91 -2.14 -1.87
N PRO A 116 9.84 -0.86 -2.23
CA PRO A 116 9.77 0.24 -1.29
C PRO A 116 8.57 0.15 -0.34
N ILE A 117 8.79 0.52 0.91
CA ILE A 117 7.75 0.67 1.93
C ILE A 117 7.80 2.11 2.44
N GLY A 118 6.67 2.79 2.36
CA GLY A 118 6.47 4.12 2.91
C GLY A 118 5.70 4.08 4.21
N ILE A 119 5.80 5.16 4.97
CA ILE A 119 4.96 5.44 6.14
C ILE A 119 4.07 6.61 5.76
N LEU A 120 2.78 6.50 6.05
CA LEU A 120 1.82 7.56 5.80
C LEU A 120 1.14 7.94 7.11
N ASP A 121 1.16 9.23 7.43
CA ASP A 121 0.41 9.82 8.53
C ASP A 121 -0.60 10.83 8.00
N HIS A 122 -1.76 10.86 8.59
CA HIS A 122 -2.85 11.77 8.24
C HIS A 122 -3.33 12.62 9.44
N ARG A 123 -2.60 12.58 10.57
CA ARG A 123 -2.93 13.41 11.73
C ARG A 123 -2.73 14.87 11.39
N SER A 124 -3.78 15.67 11.54
CA SER A 124 -3.77 17.10 11.22
C SER A 124 -3.34 18.00 12.40
N ASP A 125 -3.27 17.41 13.59
CA ASP A 125 -3.00 18.07 14.87
C ASP A 125 -1.59 17.77 15.43
N THR A 126 -0.77 17.07 14.66
CA THR A 126 0.57 16.64 15.07
C THR A 126 1.62 17.18 14.10
N ASP A 127 2.69 17.74 14.64
CA ASP A 127 3.85 18.16 13.85
C ASP A 127 4.43 16.98 13.04
N THR A 128 4.85 17.25 11.81
CA THR A 128 5.29 16.21 10.86
C THR A 128 6.53 15.45 11.36
N GLU A 129 7.48 16.12 12.03
CA GLU A 129 8.65 15.46 12.59
C GLU A 129 8.25 14.52 13.74
N ILE A 130 7.36 15.00 14.61
CA ILE A 130 6.84 14.19 15.73
C ILE A 130 6.09 12.99 15.18
N ALA A 131 5.19 13.21 14.21
CA ALA A 131 4.42 12.15 13.57
C ALA A 131 5.31 11.08 12.93
N LEU A 132 6.35 11.49 12.20
CA LEU A 132 7.30 10.56 11.58
C LEU A 132 8.08 9.76 12.63
N ARG A 133 8.60 10.42 13.67
CA ARG A 133 9.35 9.78 14.76
C ARG A 133 8.51 8.72 15.46
N GLU A 134 7.28 9.06 15.83
CA GLU A 134 6.36 8.14 16.49
C GLU A 134 6.00 6.93 15.63
N ASN A 135 5.78 7.12 14.34
CA ASN A 135 5.51 6.02 13.41
C ASN A 135 6.74 5.11 13.22
N LEU A 136 7.94 5.66 13.16
CA LEU A 136 9.19 4.87 13.09
C LEU A 136 9.41 4.05 14.36
N GLU A 137 9.17 4.63 15.53
CA GLU A 137 9.23 3.92 16.82
C GLU A 137 8.16 2.81 16.88
N GLY A 138 6.93 3.09 16.42
CA GLY A 138 5.87 2.10 16.34
C GLY A 138 6.22 0.94 15.41
N LEU A 139 6.77 1.24 14.23
CA LEU A 139 7.25 0.22 13.30
C LEU A 139 8.35 -0.65 13.92
N LYS A 140 9.33 -0.04 14.59
CA LYS A 140 10.42 -0.75 15.28
C LYS A 140 9.85 -1.74 16.30
N LYS A 141 8.94 -1.30 17.18
CA LYS A 141 8.28 -2.16 18.16
C LYS A 141 7.55 -3.34 17.53
N VAL A 142 6.80 -3.09 16.44
CA VAL A 142 6.10 -4.15 15.68
C VAL A 142 7.07 -5.17 15.12
N LEU A 143 8.23 -4.73 14.62
CA LEU A 143 9.25 -5.62 14.04
C LEU A 143 9.95 -6.44 15.12
N GLU A 144 10.28 -5.86 16.29
CA GLU A 144 10.89 -6.55 17.42
C GLU A 144 10.00 -7.68 17.93
N LEU A 145 8.69 -7.44 18.11
CA LEU A 145 7.71 -8.45 18.51
C LEU A 145 7.57 -9.65 17.52
N GLN A 146 8.11 -9.54 16.32
CA GLN A 146 8.08 -10.58 15.29
C GLN A 146 9.38 -11.40 15.22
N VAL A 147 10.46 -10.96 15.87
CA VAL A 147 11.73 -11.67 15.90
C VAL A 147 11.72 -12.79 16.94
N ASP A 148 10.91 -12.62 18.00
CA ASP A 148 10.82 -13.55 19.13
C ASP A 148 9.79 -14.68 18.92
N LYS A 149 9.29 -14.86 17.69
CA LYS A 149 8.33 -15.91 17.31
C LYS A 149 8.85 -16.72 16.10
#